data_ef35762427be58e2694c73d70af54160
#
_entry.id   ef35762427be58e2694c73d70af54160
#
_cell.length_a   1.000
_cell.length_b   1.000
_cell.length_c   1.000
_cell.angle_alpha   90.00
_cell.angle_beta   90.00
_cell.angle_gamma   90.00
#
_symmetry.space_group_name_H-M   'P 1'
#
loop_
_entity.id
_entity.type
_entity.pdbx_description
1 polymer ?
#
loop_
_entity_poly.entity_id
_entity_poly.type
_entity_poly.pdbx_seq_one_letter_code
_entity_poly.pdbx_strand_id
1 'polypeptide(L)'
;GSRGADGATGVAGTAGQDGCPGGAGGPGGAGGNGSAGGPGGRGGQITIIAPAEEPFLAGLVDAQVPGGAGGDGGAGGKGGVGGKGGAAKPADDPRCVAGVAGAAGPPGAKGQDGRDGQPGTRPQIVTVPMRDVWGQRIPPSLAELIDYRPTRR
;
A
#
# COMPACT_ATOMS: atom_id res chain seq x y z
N GLY A 1 -1.76 0.06 5.20
CA GLY A 1 -1.20 1.31 4.68
C GLY A 1 -1.71 1.64 3.29
N SER A 2 -1.62 2.88 2.89
CA SER A 2 -1.98 3.30 1.52
C SER A 2 -0.81 3.03 0.56
N ARG A 3 -1.13 2.58 -0.67
CA ARG A 3 -0.13 2.46 -1.72
C ARG A 3 0.44 3.84 -2.09
N GLY A 4 1.76 3.89 -2.38
CA GLY A 4 2.42 5.07 -2.90
C GLY A 4 1.99 5.40 -4.34
N ALA A 5 2.03 6.66 -4.73
CA ALA A 5 1.74 7.09 -6.10
C ALA A 5 2.86 6.65 -7.06
N ASP A 6 2.49 6.28 -8.28
CA ASP A 6 3.46 5.94 -9.32
C ASP A 6 4.21 7.18 -9.80
N GLY A 7 5.47 7.02 -10.22
CA GLY A 7 6.30 8.09 -10.76
C GLY A 7 5.83 8.55 -12.14
N ALA A 8 6.03 9.83 -12.45
CA ALA A 8 5.71 10.38 -13.75
C ALA A 8 6.60 9.81 -14.87
N THR A 9 6.07 9.70 -16.08
CA THR A 9 6.84 9.33 -17.25
C THR A 9 7.82 10.46 -17.62
N GLY A 10 9.04 10.11 -18.02
CA GLY A 10 10.04 11.08 -18.46
C GLY A 10 9.64 11.80 -19.76
N VAL A 11 10.16 13.00 -19.93
CA VAL A 11 9.88 13.83 -21.13
C VAL A 11 10.55 13.22 -22.37
N ALA A 12 9.93 13.32 -23.53
CA ALA A 12 10.54 12.92 -24.78
C ALA A 12 11.74 13.84 -25.13
N GLY A 13 12.78 13.26 -25.74
CA GLY A 13 13.93 14.03 -26.24
C GLY A 13 13.56 14.95 -27.41
N THR A 14 14.33 16.01 -27.60
CA THR A 14 14.14 16.93 -28.71
C THR A 14 14.56 16.30 -30.05
N ALA A 15 13.84 16.60 -31.12
CA ALA A 15 14.26 16.18 -32.46
C ALA A 15 15.54 16.91 -32.89
N GLY A 16 16.40 16.21 -33.64
CA GLY A 16 17.57 16.80 -34.28
C GLY A 16 17.16 17.73 -35.44
N GLN A 17 18.02 18.70 -35.72
CA GLN A 17 17.79 19.61 -36.85
C GLN A 17 18.12 18.91 -38.19
N ASP A 18 17.36 19.24 -39.24
CA ASP A 18 17.63 18.83 -40.58
C ASP A 18 18.89 19.54 -41.14
N GLY A 19 19.68 18.86 -41.92
CA GLY A 19 20.90 19.45 -42.46
C GLY A 19 21.82 18.42 -43.12
N CYS A 20 23.06 18.85 -43.45
CA CYS A 20 24.10 17.97 -44.05
C CYS A 20 25.36 18.04 -43.18
N PRO A 21 25.63 17.04 -42.34
CA PRO A 21 24.71 15.92 -41.96
C PRO A 21 23.51 16.40 -41.13
N GLY A 22 22.45 15.59 -41.05
CA GLY A 22 21.35 15.83 -40.14
C GLY A 22 21.81 15.78 -38.65
N GLY A 23 21.28 16.63 -37.79
CA GLY A 23 21.62 16.67 -36.37
C GLY A 23 21.13 15.43 -35.62
N ALA A 24 21.86 15.02 -34.58
CA ALA A 24 21.40 13.93 -33.71
C ALA A 24 20.17 14.34 -32.88
N GLY A 25 19.27 13.41 -32.66
CA GLY A 25 18.16 13.59 -31.72
C GLY A 25 18.66 13.68 -30.26
N GLY A 26 18.00 14.46 -29.43
CA GLY A 26 18.31 14.58 -28.01
C GLY A 26 17.92 13.33 -27.23
N PRO A 27 18.56 13.04 -26.09
CA PRO A 27 18.17 11.94 -25.22
C PRO A 27 16.81 12.16 -24.59
N GLY A 28 16.05 11.09 -24.34
CA GLY A 28 14.85 11.13 -23.53
C GLY A 28 15.14 11.44 -22.05
N GLY A 29 14.23 12.11 -21.38
CA GLY A 29 14.35 12.38 -19.93
C GLY A 29 14.18 11.13 -19.09
N ALA A 30 14.76 11.12 -17.88
CA ALA A 30 14.53 10.04 -16.92
C ALA A 30 13.07 10.02 -16.43
N GLY A 31 12.57 8.82 -16.16
CA GLY A 31 11.30 8.64 -15.46
C GLY A 31 11.39 9.10 -14.00
N GLY A 32 10.29 9.60 -13.48
CA GLY A 32 10.19 9.97 -12.06
C GLY A 32 10.21 8.75 -11.14
N ASN A 33 10.73 8.91 -9.94
CA ASN A 33 10.67 7.85 -8.94
C ASN A 33 9.25 7.70 -8.38
N GLY A 34 8.84 6.46 -8.05
CA GLY A 34 7.61 6.19 -7.31
C GLY A 34 7.71 6.72 -5.88
N SER A 35 6.59 7.12 -5.30
CA SER A 35 6.55 7.56 -3.90
C SER A 35 6.53 6.37 -2.95
N ALA A 36 6.97 6.61 -1.69
CA ALA A 36 6.90 5.59 -0.65
C ALA A 36 5.46 5.21 -0.32
N GLY A 37 5.23 3.94 0.02
CA GLY A 37 3.98 3.47 0.59
C GLY A 37 3.73 4.04 1.99
N GLY A 38 2.47 4.21 2.36
CA GLY A 38 2.09 4.69 3.69
C GLY A 38 2.32 3.64 4.78
N PRO A 39 2.59 4.03 6.03
CA PRO A 39 2.72 3.10 7.14
C PRO A 39 1.39 2.41 7.44
N GLY A 40 1.44 1.17 7.91
CA GLY A 40 0.31 0.44 8.45
C GLY A 40 -0.23 1.08 9.73
N GLY A 41 -1.55 1.01 9.94
CA GLY A 41 -2.19 1.47 11.17
C GLY A 41 -1.82 0.61 12.37
N ARG A 42 -1.78 1.20 13.57
CA ARG A 42 -1.59 0.44 14.82
C ARG A 42 -2.80 -0.45 15.11
N GLY A 43 -2.58 -1.67 15.61
CA GLY A 43 -3.61 -2.53 16.14
C GLY A 43 -4.35 -1.87 17.33
N GLY A 44 -5.62 -2.22 17.49
CA GLY A 44 -6.50 -1.67 18.52
C GLY A 44 -6.36 -2.34 19.89
N GLN A 45 -7.41 -2.25 20.68
CA GLN A 45 -7.57 -2.93 21.96
C GLN A 45 -8.88 -3.73 21.95
N ILE A 46 -8.84 -4.94 22.49
CA ILE A 46 -10.01 -5.79 22.67
C ILE A 46 -10.19 -6.03 24.17
N THR A 47 -11.41 -5.83 24.64
CA THR A 47 -11.82 -6.23 25.99
C THR A 47 -12.83 -7.36 25.87
N ILE A 48 -12.52 -8.50 26.47
CA ILE A 48 -13.40 -9.67 26.52
C ILE A 48 -14.10 -9.64 27.88
N ILE A 49 -15.42 -9.58 27.86
CA ILE A 49 -16.23 -9.64 29.09
C ILE A 49 -16.73 -11.09 29.21
N ALA A 50 -16.38 -11.75 30.28
CA ALA A 50 -16.77 -13.13 30.54
C ALA A 50 -17.58 -13.20 31.86
N PRO A 51 -18.52 -14.18 31.98
CA PRO A 51 -19.23 -14.44 33.23
C PRO A 51 -18.25 -14.85 34.32
N ALA A 52 -18.39 -14.29 35.52
CA ALA A 52 -17.57 -14.66 36.68
C ALA A 52 -17.81 -16.09 37.11
N GLU A 53 -19.01 -16.63 36.86
CA GLU A 53 -19.42 -18.01 37.14
C GLU A 53 -18.77 -19.02 36.21
N GLU A 54 -18.42 -18.60 34.99
CA GLU A 54 -17.88 -19.46 33.94
C GLU A 54 -16.65 -18.79 33.27
N PRO A 55 -15.58 -18.52 34.02
CA PRO A 55 -14.43 -17.73 33.51
C PRO A 55 -13.67 -18.43 32.38
N PHE A 56 -13.80 -19.76 32.25
CA PHE A 56 -13.15 -20.53 31.20
C PHE A 56 -13.65 -20.14 29.79
N LEU A 57 -14.86 -19.55 29.68
CA LEU A 57 -15.40 -19.13 28.39
C LEU A 57 -14.51 -18.08 27.71
N ALA A 58 -13.82 -17.25 28.49
CA ALA A 58 -12.86 -16.30 27.93
C ALA A 58 -11.68 -16.99 27.25
N GLY A 59 -11.28 -18.17 27.72
CA GLY A 59 -10.21 -18.98 27.13
C GLY A 59 -10.57 -19.62 25.78
N LEU A 60 -11.85 -19.64 25.41
CA LEU A 60 -12.31 -20.15 24.13
C LEU A 60 -12.19 -19.11 23.00
N VAL A 61 -11.91 -17.85 23.33
CA VAL A 61 -11.79 -16.76 22.38
C VAL A 61 -10.32 -16.50 22.06
N ASP A 62 -9.91 -16.82 20.84
CA ASP A 62 -8.61 -16.40 20.31
C ASP A 62 -8.75 -14.99 19.72
N ALA A 63 -8.36 -13.99 20.50
CA ALA A 63 -8.43 -12.59 20.10
C ALA A 63 -7.04 -12.04 19.77
N GLN A 64 -6.86 -11.61 18.54
CA GLN A 64 -5.62 -11.04 18.05
C GLN A 64 -5.84 -9.59 17.60
N VAL A 65 -4.87 -8.75 17.86
CA VAL A 65 -4.87 -7.32 17.48
C VAL A 65 -3.61 -6.96 16.68
N PRO A 66 -3.43 -7.57 15.49
CA PRO A 66 -2.28 -7.24 14.66
C PRO A 66 -2.31 -5.77 14.21
N GLY A 67 -1.16 -5.20 13.92
CA GLY A 67 -1.08 -3.94 13.21
C GLY A 67 -1.51 -4.11 11.74
N GLY A 68 -1.92 -3.04 11.10
CA GLY A 68 -2.20 -3.04 9.67
C GLY A 68 -0.93 -3.18 8.84
N ALA A 69 -1.01 -3.79 7.66
CA ALA A 69 0.11 -3.85 6.74
C ALA A 69 0.52 -2.46 6.22
N GLY A 70 1.82 -2.24 6.01
CA GLY A 70 2.32 -1.11 5.27
C GLY A 70 1.82 -1.13 3.81
N GLY A 71 1.72 0.04 3.19
CA GLY A 71 1.37 0.13 1.78
C GLY A 71 2.56 -0.13 0.88
N ASP A 72 2.31 -0.64 -0.34
CA ASP A 72 3.36 -0.80 -1.33
C ASP A 72 3.91 0.54 -1.81
N GLY A 73 5.22 0.61 -2.08
CA GLY A 73 5.81 1.74 -2.79
C GLY A 73 5.27 1.85 -4.21
N GLY A 74 5.10 3.07 -4.72
CA GLY A 74 4.68 3.33 -6.09
C GLY A 74 5.72 2.86 -7.10
N ALA A 75 5.30 2.44 -8.29
CA ALA A 75 6.21 2.10 -9.36
C ALA A 75 6.97 3.33 -9.87
N GLY A 76 8.22 3.14 -10.30
CA GLY A 76 8.95 4.18 -11.02
C GLY A 76 8.31 4.46 -12.38
N GLY A 77 8.38 5.71 -12.83
CA GLY A 77 7.90 6.14 -14.13
C GLY A 77 8.81 5.61 -15.25
N LYS A 78 8.25 5.46 -16.45
CA LYS A 78 9.04 5.08 -17.62
C LYS A 78 9.94 6.23 -18.05
N GLY A 79 11.15 5.93 -18.56
CA GLY A 79 11.98 6.93 -19.22
C GLY A 79 11.31 7.47 -20.48
N GLY A 80 11.61 8.71 -20.85
CA GLY A 80 11.15 9.33 -22.08
C GLY A 80 11.83 8.71 -23.31
N VAL A 81 11.14 8.72 -24.44
CA VAL A 81 11.73 8.28 -25.71
C VAL A 81 12.79 9.28 -26.18
N GLY A 82 13.87 8.79 -26.79
CA GLY A 82 14.83 9.68 -27.44
C GLY A 82 14.22 10.45 -28.63
N GLY A 83 14.74 11.62 -28.93
CA GLY A 83 14.32 12.42 -30.06
C GLY A 83 14.72 11.77 -31.39
N LYS A 84 13.95 11.98 -32.44
CA LYS A 84 14.33 11.55 -33.80
C LYS A 84 15.55 12.32 -34.28
N GLY A 85 16.46 11.67 -35.03
CA GLY A 85 17.50 12.37 -35.76
C GLY A 85 16.93 13.26 -36.87
N GLY A 86 17.62 14.34 -37.19
CA GLY A 86 17.26 15.23 -38.27
C GLY A 86 17.46 14.58 -39.64
N ALA A 87 16.65 14.97 -40.62
CA ALA A 87 16.77 14.45 -41.99
C ALA A 87 18.02 15.02 -42.69
N ALA A 88 18.63 14.21 -43.58
CA ALA A 88 19.65 14.67 -44.49
C ALA A 88 19.07 15.68 -45.48
N LYS A 89 19.68 16.85 -45.62
CA LYS A 89 19.26 17.88 -46.61
C LYS A 89 20.49 18.52 -47.26
N PRO A 90 20.61 18.44 -48.62
CA PRO A 90 19.63 17.81 -49.53
C PRO A 90 19.63 16.26 -49.38
N ALA A 91 18.47 15.64 -49.60
CA ALA A 91 18.30 14.19 -49.41
C ALA A 91 18.97 13.34 -50.48
N ASP A 92 19.29 13.92 -51.60
CA ASP A 92 19.92 13.30 -52.78
C ASP A 92 21.44 13.46 -52.78
N ASP A 93 22.04 14.21 -51.86
CA ASP A 93 23.51 14.28 -51.72
C ASP A 93 24.04 13.08 -50.93
N PRO A 94 24.82 12.16 -51.53
CA PRO A 94 25.33 10.96 -50.83
C PRO A 94 26.27 11.28 -49.65
N ARG A 95 26.75 12.49 -49.54
CA ARG A 95 27.59 12.98 -48.43
C ARG A 95 26.76 13.40 -47.20
N CYS A 96 25.47 13.67 -47.44
CA CYS A 96 24.57 14.07 -46.39
C CYS A 96 23.89 12.83 -45.77
N VAL A 97 24.15 12.54 -44.53
CA VAL A 97 23.53 11.44 -43.78
C VAL A 97 22.56 11.95 -42.77
N ALA A 98 21.44 11.21 -42.53
CA ALA A 98 20.50 11.55 -41.47
C ALA A 98 21.14 11.44 -40.10
N GLY A 99 20.72 12.27 -39.21
CA GLY A 99 21.12 12.22 -37.79
C GLY A 99 20.61 10.94 -37.11
N VAL A 100 21.36 10.49 -36.12
CA VAL A 100 20.95 9.33 -35.30
C VAL A 100 19.87 9.73 -34.30
N ALA A 101 18.96 8.82 -33.97
CA ALA A 101 17.99 9.04 -32.91
C ALA A 101 18.70 9.09 -31.55
N GLY A 102 18.17 9.92 -30.65
CA GLY A 102 18.62 10.00 -29.27
C GLY A 102 18.28 8.71 -28.50
N ALA A 103 19.01 8.45 -27.44
CA ALA A 103 18.74 7.31 -26.55
C ALA A 103 17.48 7.58 -25.72
N ALA A 104 16.76 6.49 -25.36
CA ALA A 104 15.68 6.58 -24.39
C ALA A 104 16.23 6.91 -22.99
N GLY A 105 15.49 7.65 -22.21
CA GLY A 105 15.82 7.93 -20.83
C GLY A 105 15.67 6.69 -19.93
N PRO A 106 16.38 6.63 -18.81
CA PRO A 106 16.24 5.53 -17.86
C PRO A 106 14.88 5.58 -17.13
N PRO A 107 14.34 4.43 -16.71
CA PRO A 107 13.16 4.40 -15.85
C PRO A 107 13.48 4.95 -14.45
N GLY A 108 12.48 5.48 -13.77
CA GLY A 108 12.56 5.86 -12.36
C GLY A 108 12.61 4.62 -11.44
N ALA A 109 13.09 4.80 -10.23
CA ALA A 109 13.11 3.74 -9.22
C ALA A 109 11.72 3.54 -8.60
N LYS A 110 11.44 2.28 -8.15
CA LYS A 110 10.27 2.00 -7.30
C LYS A 110 10.41 2.73 -5.95
N GLY A 111 9.34 3.29 -5.42
CA GLY A 111 9.26 3.82 -4.06
C GLY A 111 9.47 2.71 -3.02
N GLN A 112 9.86 3.08 -1.82
CA GLN A 112 9.98 2.15 -0.70
C GLN A 112 8.61 1.71 -0.20
N ASP A 113 8.48 0.44 0.22
CA ASP A 113 7.28 -0.05 0.86
C ASP A 113 7.14 0.55 2.26
N GLY A 114 5.92 0.84 2.68
CA GLY A 114 5.60 1.33 4.01
C GLY A 114 5.86 0.27 5.08
N ARG A 115 6.15 0.70 6.30
CA ARG A 115 6.32 -0.22 7.43
C ARG A 115 4.98 -0.70 7.94
N ASP A 116 4.93 -1.95 8.39
CA ASP A 116 3.76 -2.47 9.09
C ASP A 116 3.51 -1.70 10.39
N GLY A 117 2.24 -1.57 10.74
CA GLY A 117 1.81 -0.99 12.00
C GLY A 117 2.17 -1.90 13.17
N GLN A 118 2.39 -1.31 14.33
CA GLN A 118 2.62 -2.08 15.54
C GLN A 118 1.35 -2.81 15.98
N PRO A 119 1.47 -4.02 16.55
CA PRO A 119 0.33 -4.70 17.15
C PRO A 119 -0.29 -3.85 18.26
N GLY A 120 -1.58 -4.05 18.50
CA GLY A 120 -2.30 -3.44 19.60
C GLY A 120 -1.90 -4.02 20.96
N THR A 121 -2.61 -3.60 21.99
CA THR A 121 -2.42 -4.14 23.34
C THR A 121 -3.00 -5.55 23.43
N ARG A 122 -2.43 -6.37 24.31
CA ARG A 122 -3.00 -7.70 24.58
C ARG A 122 -4.47 -7.56 24.98
N PRO A 123 -5.34 -8.47 24.52
CA PRO A 123 -6.73 -8.51 24.94
C PRO A 123 -6.84 -8.54 26.49
N GLN A 124 -7.72 -7.71 27.02
CA GLN A 124 -8.02 -7.71 28.44
C GLN A 124 -9.25 -8.57 28.70
N ILE A 125 -9.19 -9.42 29.72
CA ILE A 125 -10.32 -10.21 30.17
C ILE A 125 -10.86 -9.57 31.45
N VAL A 126 -12.14 -9.23 31.42
CA VAL A 126 -12.88 -8.69 32.57
C VAL A 126 -13.99 -9.68 32.90
N THR A 127 -14.01 -10.16 34.13
CA THR A 127 -15.07 -11.03 34.61
C THR A 127 -16.12 -10.22 35.37
N VAL A 128 -17.38 -10.43 35.02
CA VAL A 128 -18.52 -9.79 35.69
C VAL A 128 -19.61 -10.85 35.95
N PRO A 129 -20.49 -10.66 36.93
CA PRO A 129 -21.61 -11.56 37.15
C PRO A 129 -22.42 -11.79 35.86
N MET A 130 -22.88 -13.02 35.61
CA MET A 130 -23.60 -13.36 34.38
C MET A 130 -24.77 -12.43 34.10
N ARG A 131 -25.51 -12.03 35.12
CA ARG A 131 -26.60 -11.05 35.02
C ARG A 131 -26.17 -9.69 34.43
N ASP A 132 -24.90 -9.28 34.67
CA ASP A 132 -24.37 -7.99 34.24
C ASP A 132 -23.80 -8.07 32.81
N VAL A 133 -23.38 -9.28 32.36
CA VAL A 133 -22.97 -9.52 30.94
C VAL A 133 -24.13 -9.26 30.01
N TRP A 134 -25.30 -9.76 30.34
CA TRP A 134 -26.48 -9.69 29.46
C TRP A 134 -27.33 -8.45 29.70
N GLY A 135 -27.18 -7.79 30.85
CA GLY A 135 -27.92 -6.59 31.22
C GLY A 135 -29.43 -6.75 31.12
N GLN A 136 -30.14 -5.66 30.91
CA GLN A 136 -31.60 -5.64 30.78
C GLN A 136 -32.13 -6.21 29.46
N ARG A 137 -31.27 -6.75 28.59
CA ARG A 137 -31.67 -7.31 27.28
C ARG A 137 -32.06 -8.77 27.33
N ILE A 138 -32.01 -9.40 28.50
CA ILE A 138 -32.42 -10.79 28.64
C ILE A 138 -33.95 -10.85 28.65
N PRO A 139 -34.56 -11.63 27.72
CA PRO A 139 -35.98 -11.88 27.81
C PRO A 139 -36.33 -12.45 29.20
N PRO A 140 -37.45 -12.05 29.84
CA PRO A 140 -37.83 -12.55 31.17
C PRO A 140 -37.87 -14.07 31.27
N SER A 141 -38.21 -14.75 30.19
CA SER A 141 -38.23 -16.20 30.09
C SER A 141 -36.84 -16.87 30.20
N LEU A 142 -35.76 -16.14 29.95
CA LEU A 142 -34.39 -16.64 30.07
C LEU A 142 -33.71 -16.16 31.37
N ALA A 143 -34.25 -15.13 32.03
CA ALA A 143 -33.70 -14.60 33.28
C ALA A 143 -33.71 -15.65 34.41
N GLU A 144 -34.75 -16.47 34.47
CA GLU A 144 -34.86 -17.58 35.46
C GLU A 144 -33.81 -18.68 35.22
N LEU A 145 -33.42 -18.92 33.97
CA LEU A 145 -32.38 -19.90 33.62
C LEU A 145 -30.97 -19.41 34.01
N ILE A 146 -30.74 -18.10 34.03
CA ILE A 146 -29.45 -17.49 34.37
C ILE A 146 -29.23 -17.44 35.87
N ASP A 147 -30.29 -17.30 36.66
CA ASP A 147 -30.25 -17.35 38.12
C ASP A 147 -30.29 -18.81 38.68
N TYR A 148 -30.40 -19.81 37.79
CA TYR A 148 -30.36 -21.20 38.19
C TYR A 148 -28.99 -21.56 38.78
N ARG A 149 -28.92 -21.67 40.10
CA ARG A 149 -27.79 -22.29 40.81
C ARG A 149 -28.07 -23.77 40.96
N PRO A 150 -27.31 -24.66 40.29
CA PRO A 150 -27.43 -26.08 40.57
C PRO A 150 -27.08 -26.32 42.05
N THR A 151 -28.02 -26.78 42.83
CA THR A 151 -27.77 -27.26 44.19
C THR A 151 -26.81 -28.43 44.09
N ARG A 152 -25.57 -28.25 44.54
CA ARG A 152 -24.64 -29.36 44.72
C ARG A 152 -25.25 -30.34 45.73
N ARG A 153 -25.57 -31.54 45.28
CA ARG A 153 -25.78 -32.70 46.13
C ARG A 153 -24.45 -33.32 46.50
#